data_d20871d57ba811da8b089fbf0434212a
#
_entry.id   d20871d57ba811da8b089fbf0434212a
#
_cell.length_a   1.000
_cell.length_b   1.000
_cell.length_c   1.000
_cell.angle_alpha   90.00
_cell.angle_beta   90.00
_cell.angle_gamma   90.00
#
_symmetry.space_group_name_H-M   'P 1'
#
loop_
_entity.id
_entity.type
_entity.pdbx_description
1 polymer ?
#
loop_
_entity_poly.entity_id
_entity_poly.type
_entity_poly.pdbx_seq_one_letter_code
_entity_poly.pdbx_strand_id
1 'polypeptide(L)'
;NTYKILQLFLNTLYMISESDKSLDLIIAIFKIKLLCLLGFMPVIDKCVCCGEKEKIEYFSFRDSGFKCSSCALQDKGALKMSNSTMTAIRYIVMAPPKKLFSFNLSEENIKELEIISKIYLNDKLDKEYKLEDFF
;
A
#
# COMPACT_ATOMS: atom_id res chain seq x y z
N ASN A 1 4.76 -15.91 -5.78
CA ASN A 1 5.84 -16.35 -6.66
C ASN A 1 7.18 -15.85 -6.12
N THR A 2 8.04 -16.80 -5.75
CA THR A 2 9.36 -16.51 -5.16
C THR A 2 10.23 -15.62 -6.04
N TYR A 3 10.19 -15.85 -7.35
CA TYR A 3 10.99 -15.06 -8.29
C TYR A 3 10.60 -13.58 -8.26
N LYS A 4 9.31 -13.31 -8.28
CA LYS A 4 8.84 -11.92 -8.27
C LYS A 4 9.15 -11.21 -6.96
N ILE A 5 9.07 -11.94 -5.85
CA ILE A 5 9.41 -11.39 -4.53
C ILE A 5 10.90 -11.08 -4.48
N LEU A 6 11.75 -11.98 -4.97
CA LEU A 6 13.19 -11.73 -5.03
C LEU A 6 13.51 -10.53 -5.91
N GLN A 7 12.86 -10.44 -7.07
CA GLN A 7 13.03 -9.30 -7.98
C GLN A 7 12.66 -7.98 -7.28
N LEU A 8 11.54 -7.97 -6.58
CA LEU A 8 11.12 -6.78 -5.82
C LEU A 8 12.16 -6.41 -4.77
N PHE A 9 12.65 -7.38 -4.05
CA PHE A 9 13.65 -7.16 -3.00
C PHE A 9 14.93 -6.55 -3.58
N LEU A 10 15.45 -7.14 -4.66
CA LEU A 10 16.67 -6.64 -5.30
C LEU A 10 16.49 -5.25 -5.88
N ASN A 11 15.34 -4.98 -6.51
CA ASN A 11 15.04 -3.65 -7.05
C ASN A 11 14.94 -2.61 -5.94
N THR A 12 14.37 -2.99 -4.81
CA THR A 12 14.26 -2.10 -3.66
C THR A 12 15.64 -1.75 -3.10
N LEU A 13 16.51 -2.74 -2.94
CA LEU A 13 17.88 -2.51 -2.49
C LEU A 13 18.64 -1.60 -3.46
N TYR A 14 18.46 -1.81 -4.76
CA TYR A 14 19.07 -0.95 -5.78
C TYR A 14 18.63 0.50 -5.62
N MET A 15 17.32 0.71 -5.41
CA MET A 15 16.80 2.06 -5.24
C MET A 15 17.33 2.74 -3.98
N ILE A 16 17.48 1.98 -2.89
CA ILE A 16 18.02 2.51 -1.64
C ILE A 16 19.47 2.96 -1.84
N SER A 17 20.27 2.17 -2.57
CA SER A 17 21.70 2.48 -2.72
C SER A 17 22.00 3.47 -3.84
N GLU A 18 21.21 3.49 -4.92
CA GLU A 18 21.55 4.21 -6.13
C GLU A 18 20.64 5.39 -6.47
N SER A 19 19.57 5.64 -5.72
CA SER A 19 18.69 6.77 -6.02
C SER A 19 18.67 7.77 -4.87
N ASP A 20 18.23 8.99 -5.19
CA ASP A 20 18.04 10.05 -4.20
C ASP A 20 16.63 10.05 -3.60
N LYS A 21 15.84 9.05 -3.90
CA LYS A 21 14.48 8.95 -3.41
C LYS A 21 14.46 8.77 -1.89
N SER A 22 13.43 9.32 -1.28
CA SER A 22 13.23 9.16 0.17
C SER A 22 13.21 7.68 0.57
N LEU A 23 13.97 7.33 1.58
CA LEU A 23 13.96 5.96 2.10
C LEU A 23 12.57 5.56 2.58
N ASP A 24 11.86 6.49 3.23
CA ASP A 24 10.50 6.22 3.71
C ASP A 24 9.56 5.90 2.57
N LEU A 25 9.68 6.60 1.45
CA LEU A 25 8.86 6.33 0.27
C LEU A 25 9.21 4.97 -0.33
N ILE A 26 10.49 4.66 -0.48
CA ILE A 26 10.94 3.38 -1.04
C ILE A 26 10.40 2.21 -0.20
N ILE A 27 10.51 2.31 1.10
CA ILE A 27 10.04 1.26 2.02
C ILE A 27 8.52 1.11 1.95
N ALA A 28 7.78 2.22 1.89
CA ALA A 28 6.32 2.17 1.77
C ALA A 28 5.90 1.47 0.47
N ILE A 29 6.55 1.81 -0.64
CA ILE A 29 6.28 1.16 -1.93
C ILE A 29 6.56 -0.33 -1.85
N PHE A 30 7.70 -0.70 -1.26
CA PHE A 30 8.08 -2.09 -1.08
C PHE A 30 7.02 -2.87 -0.29
N LYS A 31 6.56 -2.32 0.83
CA LYS A 31 5.55 -2.98 1.68
C LYS A 31 4.25 -3.26 0.93
N ILE A 32 3.74 -2.28 0.20
CA ILE A 32 2.48 -2.45 -0.53
C ILE A 32 2.65 -3.46 -1.66
N LYS A 33 3.73 -3.36 -2.43
CA LYS A 33 3.96 -4.31 -3.54
C LYS A 33 4.19 -5.72 -3.03
N LEU A 34 4.91 -5.87 -1.93
CA LEU A 34 5.11 -7.17 -1.30
C LEU A 34 3.77 -7.82 -0.93
N LEU A 35 2.87 -7.02 -0.34
CA LEU A 35 1.54 -7.52 0.01
C LEU A 35 0.78 -8.00 -1.23
N CYS A 36 0.88 -7.27 -2.33
CA CYS A 36 0.25 -7.71 -3.58
C CYS A 36 0.80 -9.06 -4.05
N LEU A 37 2.12 -9.24 -3.98
CA LEU A 37 2.77 -10.48 -4.40
C LEU A 37 2.47 -11.65 -3.47
N LEU A 38 2.16 -11.36 -2.20
CA LEU A 38 1.78 -12.38 -1.22
C LEU A 38 0.30 -12.74 -1.29
N GLY A 39 -0.46 -12.11 -2.19
CA GLY A 39 -1.87 -12.40 -2.36
C GLY A 39 -2.83 -11.48 -1.63
N PHE A 40 -2.34 -10.36 -1.09
CA PHE A 40 -3.16 -9.42 -0.31
C PHE A 40 -3.40 -8.10 -1.07
N MET A 41 -3.58 -8.19 -2.37
CA MET A 41 -3.84 -6.99 -3.19
C MET A 41 -5.13 -6.31 -2.74
N PRO A 42 -5.08 -5.01 -2.39
CA PRO A 42 -6.30 -4.31 -1.99
C PRO A 42 -7.20 -3.99 -3.19
N VAL A 43 -8.47 -3.79 -2.91
CA VAL A 43 -9.42 -3.32 -3.93
C VAL A 43 -9.19 -1.84 -4.13
N ILE A 44 -8.77 -1.43 -5.32
CA ILE A 44 -8.36 -0.05 -5.60
C ILE A 44 -9.17 0.64 -6.69
N ASP A 45 -10.04 -0.07 -7.38
CA ASP A 45 -10.79 0.47 -8.51
C ASP A 45 -12.14 1.06 -8.12
N LYS A 46 -12.59 0.80 -6.90
CA LYS A 46 -13.90 1.23 -6.43
C LYS A 46 -13.98 1.10 -4.92
N CYS A 47 -15.04 1.63 -4.32
CA CYS A 47 -15.33 1.38 -2.92
C CYS A 47 -15.57 -0.13 -2.74
N VAL A 48 -14.82 -0.74 -1.83
CA VAL A 48 -14.91 -2.19 -1.60
C VAL A 48 -16.28 -2.61 -1.08
N CYS A 49 -17.02 -1.67 -0.54
CA CYS A 49 -18.31 -1.92 0.10
C CYS A 49 -19.49 -1.73 -0.86
N CYS A 50 -19.61 -0.56 -1.47
CA CYS A 50 -20.77 -0.21 -2.29
C CYS A 50 -20.49 -0.13 -3.79
N GLY A 51 -19.22 -0.23 -4.21
CA GLY A 51 -18.87 -0.17 -5.62
C GLY A 51 -18.79 1.23 -6.22
N GLU A 52 -18.93 2.28 -5.41
CA GLU A 52 -18.78 3.65 -5.87
C GLU A 52 -17.37 3.87 -6.40
N LYS A 53 -17.25 4.45 -7.58
CA LYS A 53 -15.93 4.70 -8.21
C LYS A 53 -15.38 6.08 -7.92
N GLU A 54 -16.25 7.01 -7.54
CA GLU A 54 -15.85 8.37 -7.20
C GLU A 54 -15.96 8.59 -5.70
N LYS A 55 -15.48 9.72 -5.22
CA LYS A 55 -15.57 10.09 -3.80
C LYS A 55 -14.89 9.09 -2.87
N ILE A 56 -13.85 8.44 -3.36
CA ILE A 56 -13.03 7.52 -2.57
C ILE A 56 -12.07 8.38 -1.74
N GLU A 57 -12.15 8.25 -0.42
CA GLU A 57 -11.33 9.06 0.46
C GLU A 57 -10.69 8.27 1.60
N TYR A 58 -11.01 6.97 1.73
CA TYR A 58 -10.54 6.18 2.87
C TYR A 58 -9.90 4.87 2.42
N PHE A 59 -8.94 4.40 3.21
CA PHE A 59 -8.37 3.07 3.09
C PHE A 59 -8.88 2.21 4.25
N SER A 60 -9.48 1.07 3.93
CA SER A 60 -10.00 0.13 4.91
C SER A 60 -9.04 -1.03 5.10
N PHE A 61 -8.55 -1.20 6.32
CA PHE A 61 -7.73 -2.37 6.66
C PHE A 61 -8.58 -3.60 6.91
N ARG A 62 -9.78 -3.38 7.46
CA ARG A 62 -10.74 -4.46 7.71
C ARG A 62 -11.18 -5.14 6.41
N ASP A 63 -11.52 -4.35 5.41
CA ASP A 63 -12.06 -4.86 4.15
C ASP A 63 -11.05 -4.83 3.01
N SER A 64 -9.82 -4.46 3.30
CA SER A 64 -8.68 -4.54 2.36
C SER A 64 -8.92 -3.78 1.06
N GLY A 65 -9.18 -2.49 1.17
CA GLY A 65 -9.38 -1.67 -0.02
C GLY A 65 -9.89 -0.28 0.26
N PHE A 66 -10.19 0.41 -0.83
CA PHE A 66 -10.67 1.77 -0.77
C PHE A 66 -12.14 1.82 -0.35
N LYS A 67 -12.53 2.90 0.33
CA LYS A 67 -13.92 3.16 0.71
C LYS A 67 -14.28 4.62 0.45
N CYS A 68 -15.53 4.82 0.08
CA CYS A 68 -16.10 6.17 0.02
C CYS A 68 -16.42 6.65 1.43
N SER A 69 -16.64 7.95 1.57
CA SER A 69 -16.92 8.56 2.88
C SER A 69 -18.11 7.93 3.59
N SER A 70 -19.16 7.62 2.84
CA SER A 70 -20.37 7.03 3.43
C SER A 70 -20.13 5.65 4.03
N CYS A 71 -19.42 4.78 3.29
CA CYS A 71 -19.13 3.43 3.78
C CYS A 71 -18.11 3.44 4.91
N ALA A 72 -17.21 4.43 4.91
CA ALA A 72 -16.20 4.55 5.95
C ALA A 72 -16.79 4.89 7.32
N LEU A 73 -18.00 5.46 7.36
CA LEU A 73 -18.66 5.78 8.63
C LEU A 73 -18.87 4.54 9.50
N GLN A 74 -18.96 3.37 8.89
CA GLN A 74 -19.17 2.11 9.61
C GLN A 74 -17.89 1.34 9.85
N ASP A 75 -16.75 1.93 9.48
CA ASP A 75 -15.45 1.31 9.63
C ASP A 75 -14.54 2.28 10.39
N LYS A 76 -14.52 2.14 11.71
CA LYS A 76 -13.78 3.05 12.57
C LYS A 76 -12.28 3.03 12.36
N GLY A 77 -11.75 1.91 11.87
CA GLY A 77 -10.32 1.78 11.62
C GLY A 77 -9.86 2.29 10.26
N ALA A 78 -10.79 2.67 9.38
CA ALA A 78 -10.43 3.20 8.09
C ALA A 78 -9.74 4.56 8.23
N LEU A 79 -8.66 4.76 7.47
CA LEU A 79 -7.92 6.01 7.50
C LEU A 79 -8.22 6.85 6.28
N LYS A 80 -8.44 8.14 6.53
CA LYS A 80 -8.63 9.10 5.45
C LYS A 80 -7.29 9.31 4.75
N MET A 81 -7.34 9.40 3.43
CA MET A 81 -6.16 9.63 2.62
C MET A 81 -6.42 10.75 1.61
N SER A 82 -5.36 11.46 1.25
CA SER A 82 -5.41 12.48 0.22
C SER A 82 -5.58 11.82 -1.14
N ASN A 83 -6.00 12.60 -2.12
CA ASN A 83 -6.11 12.13 -3.50
C ASN A 83 -4.75 11.69 -4.05
N SER A 84 -3.67 12.37 -3.66
CA SER A 84 -2.32 12.00 -4.09
C SER A 84 -1.90 10.64 -3.55
N THR A 85 -2.20 10.36 -2.29
CA THR A 85 -1.91 9.07 -1.68
C THR A 85 -2.73 7.95 -2.33
N MET A 86 -4.01 8.23 -2.58
CA MET A 86 -4.88 7.27 -3.26
C MET A 86 -4.32 6.91 -4.64
N THR A 87 -3.92 7.92 -5.41
CA THR A 87 -3.35 7.74 -6.74
C THR A 87 -2.04 6.96 -6.66
N ALA A 88 -1.21 7.25 -5.66
CA ALA A 88 0.04 6.54 -5.45
C ALA A 88 -0.20 5.05 -5.17
N ILE A 89 -1.16 4.73 -4.32
CA ILE A 89 -1.48 3.33 -4.01
C ILE A 89 -1.96 2.60 -5.27
N ARG A 90 -2.82 3.22 -6.06
CA ARG A 90 -3.24 2.66 -7.34
C ARG A 90 -2.05 2.39 -8.26
N TYR A 91 -1.15 3.36 -8.35
CA TYR A 91 0.04 3.22 -9.17
C TYR A 91 0.90 2.04 -8.72
N ILE A 92 1.17 1.95 -7.43
CA ILE A 92 2.01 0.89 -6.87
C ILE A 92 1.41 -0.50 -7.18
N VAL A 93 0.11 -0.66 -6.97
CA VAL A 93 -0.56 -1.93 -7.20
C VAL A 93 -0.48 -2.34 -8.67
N MET A 94 -0.63 -1.39 -9.58
CA MET A 94 -0.71 -1.67 -11.02
C MET A 94 0.63 -1.63 -11.74
N ALA A 95 1.64 -0.98 -11.20
CA ALA A 95 2.89 -0.74 -11.91
C ALA A 95 3.70 -2.03 -12.14
N PRO A 96 4.28 -2.18 -13.34
CA PRO A 96 5.23 -3.26 -13.59
C PRO A 96 6.54 -3.00 -12.82
N PRO A 97 7.37 -4.03 -12.60
CA PRO A 97 8.60 -3.86 -11.82
C PRO A 97 9.51 -2.71 -12.27
N LYS A 98 9.62 -2.49 -13.56
CA LYS A 98 10.51 -1.45 -14.10
C LYS A 98 10.05 -0.02 -13.79
N LYS A 99 8.76 0.17 -13.49
CA LYS A 99 8.18 1.49 -13.26
C LYS A 99 7.70 1.70 -11.84
N LEU A 100 7.88 0.71 -10.99
CA LEU A 100 7.34 0.74 -9.63
C LEU A 100 7.75 1.98 -8.83
N PHE A 101 8.99 2.40 -8.94
CA PHE A 101 9.53 3.53 -8.17
C PHE A 101 9.56 4.84 -8.96
N SER A 102 8.84 4.94 -10.07
CA SER A 102 8.95 6.07 -11.00
C SER A 102 8.04 7.26 -10.68
N PHE A 103 7.74 7.49 -9.41
CA PHE A 103 6.94 8.64 -9.01
C PHE A 103 7.46 9.22 -7.70
N ASN A 104 7.02 10.44 -7.40
CA ASN A 104 7.36 11.10 -6.14
C ASN A 104 6.11 11.64 -5.48
N LEU A 105 6.20 11.85 -4.17
CA LEU A 105 5.13 12.44 -3.36
C LEU A 105 5.73 13.53 -2.48
N SER A 106 4.88 14.46 -2.04
CA SER A 106 5.27 15.42 -1.01
C SER A 106 5.55 14.68 0.30
N GLU A 107 6.31 15.31 1.19
CA GLU A 107 6.63 14.71 2.49
C GLU A 107 5.37 14.34 3.27
N GLU A 108 4.36 15.17 3.19
CA GLU A 108 3.08 14.95 3.85
C GLU A 108 2.40 13.67 3.34
N ASN A 109 2.39 13.49 2.03
CA ASN A 109 1.79 12.30 1.43
C ASN A 109 2.64 11.06 1.64
N ILE A 110 3.96 11.21 1.71
CA ILE A 110 4.84 10.09 2.05
C ILE A 110 4.52 9.56 3.46
N LYS A 111 4.31 10.46 4.42
CA LYS A 111 3.95 10.05 5.79
C LYS A 111 2.62 9.31 5.81
N GLU A 112 1.66 9.79 5.04
CA GLU A 112 0.35 9.15 4.93
C GLU A 112 0.48 7.74 4.33
N LEU A 113 1.23 7.61 3.26
CA LEU A 113 1.49 6.33 2.62
C LEU A 113 2.26 5.38 3.55
N GLU A 114 3.22 5.91 4.28
CA GLU A 114 4.01 5.13 5.25
C GLU A 114 3.11 4.53 6.33
N ILE A 115 2.22 5.33 6.89
CA ILE A 115 1.30 4.86 7.92
C ILE A 115 0.39 3.76 7.37
N ILE A 116 -0.20 3.99 6.21
CA ILE A 116 -1.11 3.02 5.58
C ILE A 116 -0.37 1.71 5.27
N SER A 117 0.80 1.79 4.66
CA SER A 117 1.56 0.60 4.29
C SER A 117 1.99 -0.20 5.52
N LYS A 118 2.39 0.49 6.58
CA LYS A 118 2.81 -0.16 7.83
C LYS A 118 1.66 -0.91 8.49
N ILE A 119 0.52 -0.24 8.64
CA ILE A 119 -0.64 -0.86 9.28
C ILE A 119 -1.14 -2.05 8.45
N TYR A 120 -1.23 -1.87 7.14
CA TYR A 120 -1.72 -2.91 6.26
C TYR A 120 -0.82 -4.15 6.29
N LEU A 121 0.49 -3.93 6.20
CA LEU A 121 1.46 -5.03 6.25
C LEU A 121 1.38 -5.78 7.59
N ASN A 122 1.42 -5.04 8.70
CA ASN A 122 1.38 -5.66 10.03
C ASN A 122 0.08 -6.42 10.25
N ASP A 123 -1.04 -5.85 9.83
CA ASP A 123 -2.34 -6.50 9.98
C ASP A 123 -2.40 -7.83 9.21
N LYS A 124 -1.97 -7.83 7.96
CA LYS A 124 -2.04 -9.04 7.13
C LYS A 124 -1.04 -10.11 7.55
N LEU A 125 0.18 -9.73 7.86
CA LEU A 125 1.20 -10.69 8.27
C LEU A 125 0.89 -11.27 9.64
N ASP A 126 0.36 -10.46 10.57
CA ASP A 126 0.00 -10.95 11.89
C ASP A 126 -1.12 -11.99 11.82
N LYS A 127 -2.13 -11.75 10.99
CA LYS A 127 -3.24 -12.67 10.81
C LYS A 127 -2.84 -13.98 10.15
N GLU A 128 -1.98 -13.93 9.14
CA GLU A 128 -1.61 -15.12 8.36
C GLU A 128 -0.46 -15.89 8.96
N TYR A 129 0.52 -15.19 9.54
CA TYR A 129 1.76 -15.81 9.98
C TYR A 129 2.00 -15.70 11.48
N LYS A 130 1.12 -15.01 12.22
CA LYS A 130 1.25 -14.80 13.67
C LYS A 130 2.69 -14.38 14.00
N LEU A 131 3.00 -13.11 13.73
CA LEU A 131 4.37 -12.58 13.83
C LEU A 131 5.04 -12.89 15.17
N GLU A 132 4.29 -12.99 16.26
CA GLU A 132 4.84 -13.32 17.57
C GLU A 132 5.49 -14.70 17.59
N ASP A 133 5.14 -15.59 16.69
CA ASP A 133 5.74 -16.92 16.64
C ASP A 133 7.17 -16.91 16.07
N PHE A 134 7.59 -15.77 15.52
CA PHE A 134 8.93 -15.61 14.92
C PHE A 134 9.90 -14.85 15.84
N PHE A 135 9.43 -14.35 16.97
CA PHE A 135 10.24 -13.54 17.87
C PHE A 135 10.33 -14.08 19.27
#